data_d74305b7adf6111a1943b28f9ece4deb
#
_entry.id   d74305b7adf6111a1943b28f9ece4deb
#
_cell.length_a   1.000
_cell.length_b   1.000
_cell.length_c   1.000
_cell.angle_alpha   90.00
_cell.angle_beta   90.00
_cell.angle_gamma   90.00
#
_symmetry.space_group_name_H-M   'P 1'
#
loop_
_entity.id
_entity.type
_entity.pdbx_description
1 polymer ?
#
loop_
_entity_poly.entity_id
_entity_poly.type
_entity_poly.pdbx_seq_one_letter_code
_entity_poly.pdbx_strand_id
1 'polypeptide(L)'
;MWLYPGAPWWAAVLGALVFGDRKRFLAFNEEEHPVAFQVGGSDPDHLGQCAKWIEQAGYDELNLNVGCPSERVQKGSFGACLMAEPDLVADCVKAMRDNCQLEVTVKHRIGLDYDETENMLYDFVGKVSEAGCNTFIVHARNAWLQGISPKENRELPPLKPDWVLR
;
A
#
# COMPACT_ATOMS: atom_id res chain seq x y z
N MET A 1 -4.30 -0.61 -12.43
CA MET A 1 -4.83 -1.51 -11.38
C MET A 1 -6.32 -1.71 -11.62
N TRP A 2 -6.68 -2.80 -12.21
CA TRP A 2 -8.08 -3.18 -12.44
C TRP A 2 -8.44 -4.31 -11.49
N LEU A 3 -9.20 -3.97 -10.46
CA LEU A 3 -9.90 -4.96 -9.65
C LEU A 3 -11.08 -5.47 -10.46
N TYR A 4 -11.20 -6.76 -10.56
CA TYR A 4 -12.30 -7.44 -11.25
C TYR A 4 -13.66 -6.85 -10.83
N PRO A 5 -14.57 -6.52 -11.78
CA PRO A 5 -15.91 -6.09 -11.45
C PRO A 5 -16.64 -7.22 -10.70
N GLY A 6 -16.99 -6.99 -9.44
CA GLY A 6 -17.77 -7.92 -8.62
C GLY A 6 -17.03 -8.59 -7.46
N ALA A 7 -15.69 -8.53 -7.37
CA ALA A 7 -15.02 -8.88 -6.11
C ALA A 7 -14.98 -7.62 -5.21
N PRO A 8 -15.33 -7.72 -3.93
CA PRO A 8 -15.11 -6.60 -3.03
C PRO A 8 -13.60 -6.36 -2.99
N TRP A 9 -13.16 -5.15 -3.36
CA TRP A 9 -11.74 -4.77 -3.47
C TRP A 9 -10.92 -5.00 -2.19
N TRP A 10 -11.57 -5.09 -1.03
CA TRP A 10 -10.96 -5.51 0.24
C TRP A 10 -10.65 -7.01 0.31
N ALA A 11 -11.20 -7.81 -0.57
CA ALA A 11 -10.87 -9.23 -0.69
C ALA A 11 -9.58 -9.48 -1.51
N ALA A 12 -9.08 -8.48 -2.24
CA ALA A 12 -7.71 -8.45 -2.78
C ALA A 12 -6.66 -8.14 -1.70
N VAL A 13 -7.11 -7.85 -0.49
CA VAL A 13 -6.33 -7.78 0.71
C VAL A 13 -6.06 -9.20 1.20
N LEU A 14 -4.99 -9.35 1.94
CA LEU A 14 -4.43 -10.54 2.56
C LEU A 14 -5.36 -11.76 2.71
N GLY A 15 -6.60 -11.54 3.18
CA GLY A 15 -7.57 -12.60 3.38
C GLY A 15 -7.94 -13.38 2.12
N ALA A 16 -7.95 -12.75 0.96
CA ALA A 16 -8.30 -13.43 -0.29
C ALA A 16 -7.16 -14.29 -0.83
N LEU A 17 -5.91 -13.85 -0.67
CA LEU A 17 -4.74 -14.66 -1.05
C LEU A 17 -4.48 -15.80 -0.06
N VAL A 18 -4.75 -15.58 1.22
CA VAL A 18 -4.55 -16.60 2.26
C VAL A 18 -5.69 -17.62 2.31
N PHE A 19 -6.94 -17.18 2.20
CA PHE A 19 -8.13 -18.01 2.41
C PHE A 19 -9.03 -18.19 1.18
N GLY A 20 -8.74 -17.49 0.05
CA GLY A 20 -9.55 -17.49 -1.15
C GLY A 20 -8.96 -18.32 -2.32
N ASP A 21 -9.58 -18.20 -3.49
CA ASP A 21 -9.09 -18.79 -4.73
C ASP A 21 -7.95 -17.96 -5.31
N ARG A 22 -6.72 -18.28 -4.93
CA ARG A 22 -5.49 -17.58 -5.36
C ARG A 22 -5.35 -17.50 -6.87
N LYS A 23 -5.70 -18.57 -7.60
CA LYS A 23 -5.57 -18.58 -9.06
C LYS A 23 -6.41 -17.50 -9.70
N ARG A 24 -7.61 -17.28 -9.19
CA ARG A 24 -8.51 -16.23 -9.68
C ARG A 24 -8.00 -14.83 -9.36
N PHE A 25 -7.46 -14.63 -8.15
CA PHE A 25 -7.00 -13.30 -7.72
C PHE A 25 -5.66 -12.90 -8.33
N LEU A 26 -4.82 -13.86 -8.67
CA LEU A 26 -3.51 -13.64 -9.27
C LEU A 26 -3.53 -13.76 -10.80
N ALA A 27 -4.70 -13.96 -11.42
CA ALA A 27 -4.80 -14.05 -12.88
C ALA A 27 -4.66 -12.67 -13.52
N PHE A 28 -3.83 -12.56 -14.55
CA PHE A 28 -3.69 -11.42 -15.45
C PHE A 28 -3.36 -11.93 -16.87
N ASN A 29 -3.37 -11.04 -17.87
CA ASN A 29 -2.99 -11.38 -19.23
C ASN A 29 -1.54 -11.03 -19.49
N GLU A 30 -0.83 -11.83 -20.28
CA GLU A 30 0.56 -11.59 -20.67
C GLU A 30 0.81 -10.21 -21.32
N GLU A 31 -0.21 -9.67 -21.98
CA GLU A 31 -0.15 -8.35 -22.61
C GLU A 31 -0.14 -7.18 -21.60
N GLU A 32 -0.43 -7.46 -20.32
CA GLU A 32 -0.47 -6.42 -19.25
C GLU A 32 0.91 -6.10 -18.68
N HIS A 33 1.96 -6.86 -19.03
CA HIS A 33 3.31 -6.57 -18.58
C HIS A 33 3.86 -5.22 -19.08
N PRO A 34 4.56 -4.45 -18.23
CA PRO A 34 4.88 -4.74 -16.82
C PRO A 34 3.66 -4.51 -15.91
N VAL A 35 3.38 -5.46 -15.03
CA VAL A 35 2.21 -5.43 -14.15
C VAL A 35 2.59 -5.48 -12.67
N ALA A 36 2.07 -4.54 -11.88
CA ALA A 36 2.25 -4.49 -10.43
C ALA A 36 1.06 -5.10 -9.70
N PHE A 37 1.33 -5.88 -8.66
CA PHE A 37 0.29 -6.34 -7.74
C PHE A 37 0.28 -5.49 -6.48
N GLN A 38 -0.86 -4.87 -6.15
CA GLN A 38 -0.99 -4.11 -4.91
C GLN A 38 -1.66 -4.93 -3.82
N VAL A 39 -0.98 -5.02 -2.68
CA VAL A 39 -1.49 -5.64 -1.45
C VAL A 39 -1.83 -4.59 -0.41
N GLY A 40 -2.72 -4.94 0.52
CA GLY A 40 -2.97 -4.17 1.72
C GLY A 40 -3.00 -5.11 2.92
N GLY A 41 -2.37 -4.74 4.00
CA GLY A 41 -2.24 -5.52 5.23
C GLY A 41 -1.27 -4.87 6.19
N SER A 42 -1.21 -5.41 7.39
CA SER A 42 -0.34 -4.94 8.48
C SER A 42 0.35 -6.09 9.22
N ASP A 43 0.24 -7.31 8.71
CA ASP A 43 0.89 -8.49 9.28
C ASP A 43 2.10 -8.87 8.41
N PRO A 44 3.34 -8.75 8.92
CA PRO A 44 4.56 -9.04 8.16
C PRO A 44 4.64 -10.48 7.65
N ASP A 45 4.23 -11.48 8.45
CA ASP A 45 4.32 -12.90 8.08
C ASP A 45 3.39 -13.21 6.91
N HIS A 46 2.15 -12.72 6.98
CA HIS A 46 1.20 -12.87 5.90
C HIS A 46 1.63 -12.13 4.63
N LEU A 47 2.17 -10.93 4.74
CA LEU A 47 2.66 -10.16 3.59
C LEU A 47 3.87 -10.82 2.94
N GLY A 48 4.80 -11.37 3.73
CA GLY A 48 5.90 -12.16 3.22
C GLY A 48 5.45 -13.42 2.47
N GLN A 49 4.40 -14.10 2.97
CA GLN A 49 3.83 -15.24 2.26
C GLN A 49 3.14 -14.83 0.95
N CYS A 50 2.42 -13.70 0.96
CA CYS A 50 1.81 -13.15 -0.26
C CYS A 50 2.86 -12.80 -1.31
N ALA A 51 4.00 -12.22 -0.89
CA ALA A 51 5.11 -11.88 -1.79
C ALA A 51 5.59 -13.08 -2.59
N LYS A 52 5.77 -14.24 -1.96
CA LYS A 52 6.13 -15.50 -2.66
C LYS A 52 5.11 -15.89 -3.73
N TRP A 53 3.82 -15.81 -3.41
CA TRP A 53 2.77 -16.21 -4.35
C TRP A 53 2.64 -15.26 -5.53
N ILE A 54 2.83 -13.96 -5.29
CA ILE A 54 2.76 -12.92 -6.31
C ILE A 54 3.95 -13.06 -7.27
N GLU A 55 5.16 -13.29 -6.77
CA GLU A 55 6.33 -13.58 -7.60
C GLU A 55 6.15 -14.86 -8.43
N GLN A 56 5.66 -15.95 -7.83
CA GLN A 56 5.38 -17.21 -8.53
C GLN A 56 4.29 -17.07 -9.61
N ALA A 57 3.41 -16.10 -9.46
CA ALA A 57 2.39 -15.79 -10.46
C ALA A 57 2.91 -14.95 -11.64
N GLY A 58 4.15 -14.44 -11.58
CA GLY A 58 4.82 -13.74 -12.66
C GLY A 58 4.62 -12.23 -12.69
N TYR A 59 4.24 -11.59 -11.58
CA TYR A 59 4.16 -10.13 -11.48
C TYR A 59 5.55 -9.49 -11.52
N ASP A 60 5.64 -8.24 -12.02
CA ASP A 60 6.89 -7.49 -12.15
C ASP A 60 7.20 -6.64 -10.92
N GLU A 61 6.18 -6.23 -10.17
CA GLU A 61 6.30 -5.35 -9.02
C GLU A 61 5.29 -5.75 -7.93
N LEU A 62 5.68 -5.58 -6.68
CA LEU A 62 4.82 -5.76 -5.51
C LEU A 62 4.68 -4.42 -4.78
N ASN A 63 3.44 -3.92 -4.70
CA ASN A 63 3.15 -2.62 -4.09
C ASN A 63 2.36 -2.76 -2.79
N LEU A 64 2.83 -2.12 -1.72
CA LEU A 64 2.12 -2.05 -0.45
C LEU A 64 1.26 -0.77 -0.38
N ASN A 65 -0.03 -0.94 -0.08
CA ASN A 65 -0.97 0.17 0.07
C ASN A 65 -0.93 0.77 1.49
N VAL A 66 -0.39 1.97 1.60
CA VAL A 66 -0.36 2.80 2.81
C VAL A 66 -1.04 4.15 2.56
N GLY A 67 -1.98 4.21 1.61
CA GLY A 67 -2.58 5.49 1.19
C GLY A 67 -4.12 5.52 1.14
N CYS A 68 -4.80 4.39 1.30
CA CYS A 68 -6.26 4.34 1.24
C CYS A 68 -6.89 4.79 2.57
N PRO A 69 -7.74 5.85 2.57
CA PRO A 69 -8.33 6.39 3.79
C PRO A 69 -9.71 5.80 4.12
N SER A 70 -10.18 4.76 3.43
CA SER A 70 -11.54 4.27 3.63
C SER A 70 -11.74 3.63 4.99
N GLU A 71 -12.94 3.81 5.59
CA GLU A 71 -13.29 3.23 6.89
C GLU A 71 -13.12 1.70 6.96
N ARG A 72 -13.40 0.99 5.85
CA ARG A 72 -13.21 -0.47 5.79
C ARG A 72 -11.75 -0.86 5.91
N VAL A 73 -10.88 -0.06 5.30
CA VAL A 73 -9.44 -0.25 5.34
C VAL A 73 -8.92 0.04 6.75
N GLN A 74 -9.40 1.13 7.36
CA GLN A 74 -9.05 1.48 8.75
C GLN A 74 -9.51 0.40 9.75
N LYS A 75 -10.73 -0.14 9.60
CA LYS A 75 -11.21 -1.27 10.43
C LYS A 75 -10.38 -2.52 10.27
N GLY A 76 -9.72 -2.69 9.12
CA GLY A 76 -8.76 -3.77 8.87
C GLY A 76 -7.33 -3.45 9.31
N SER A 77 -7.09 -2.30 9.96
CA SER A 77 -5.78 -1.83 10.42
C SER A 77 -4.73 -1.78 9.30
N PHE A 78 -5.10 -1.27 8.11
CA PHE A 78 -4.17 -1.09 6.99
C PHE A 78 -4.51 0.17 6.18
N GLY A 79 -3.76 0.47 5.12
CA GLY A 79 -3.92 1.67 4.31
C GLY A 79 -3.34 2.92 4.98
N ALA A 80 -4.01 4.08 4.83
CA ALA A 80 -3.44 5.37 5.26
C ALA A 80 -3.15 5.47 6.76
N CYS A 81 -3.92 4.79 7.61
CA CYS A 81 -3.67 4.78 9.06
C CYS A 81 -2.28 4.24 9.43
N LEU A 82 -1.69 3.37 8.61
CA LEU A 82 -0.34 2.84 8.82
C LEU A 82 0.77 3.91 8.69
N MET A 83 0.49 5.08 8.16
CA MET A 83 1.46 6.18 8.20
C MET A 83 1.81 6.61 9.63
N ALA A 84 0.93 6.36 10.60
CA ALA A 84 1.21 6.57 12.02
C ALA A 84 2.09 5.47 12.66
N GLU A 85 2.34 4.37 11.93
CA GLU A 85 3.09 3.21 12.41
C GLU A 85 4.23 2.84 11.43
N PRO A 86 5.19 3.76 11.18
CA PRO A 86 6.23 3.57 10.18
C PRO A 86 7.13 2.36 10.46
N ASP A 87 7.36 2.02 11.74
CA ASP A 87 8.14 0.83 12.12
C ASP A 87 7.43 -0.47 11.69
N LEU A 88 6.12 -0.55 11.86
CA LEU A 88 5.33 -1.69 11.39
C LEU A 88 5.35 -1.81 9.86
N VAL A 89 5.28 -0.68 9.15
CA VAL A 89 5.39 -0.67 7.68
C VAL A 89 6.78 -1.13 7.24
N ALA A 90 7.82 -0.70 7.93
CA ALA A 90 9.20 -1.15 7.69
C ALA A 90 9.34 -2.67 7.86
N ASP A 91 8.77 -3.24 8.94
CA ASP A 91 8.74 -4.70 9.17
C ASP A 91 7.99 -5.43 8.05
N CYS A 92 6.85 -4.90 7.61
CA CYS A 92 6.09 -5.44 6.49
C CYS A 92 6.91 -5.45 5.18
N VAL A 93 7.55 -4.33 4.85
CA VAL A 93 8.41 -4.21 3.66
C VAL A 93 9.59 -5.17 3.73
N LYS A 94 10.24 -5.24 4.88
CA LYS A 94 11.34 -6.19 5.09
C LYS A 94 10.89 -7.63 4.88
N ALA A 95 9.76 -8.03 5.48
CA ALA A 95 9.23 -9.37 5.31
C ALA A 95 8.88 -9.70 3.86
N MET A 96 8.31 -8.75 3.12
CA MET A 96 8.03 -8.92 1.68
C MET A 96 9.32 -9.12 0.89
N ARG A 97 10.33 -8.28 1.10
CA ARG A 97 11.63 -8.36 0.42
C ARG A 97 12.44 -9.62 0.76
N ASP A 98 12.38 -10.07 2.00
CA ASP A 98 13.04 -11.31 2.42
C ASP A 98 12.42 -12.56 1.75
N ASN A 99 11.23 -12.44 1.19
CA ASN A 99 10.45 -13.54 0.64
C ASN A 99 10.24 -13.51 -0.89
N CYS A 100 10.70 -12.47 -1.60
CA CYS A 100 10.68 -12.38 -3.07
C CYS A 100 11.84 -11.53 -3.60
N GLN A 101 12.09 -11.63 -4.91
CA GLN A 101 13.09 -10.80 -5.61
C GLN A 101 12.45 -9.61 -6.34
N LEU A 102 11.12 -9.48 -6.28
CA LEU A 102 10.40 -8.36 -6.90
C LEU A 102 10.80 -7.03 -6.24
N GLU A 103 10.73 -5.95 -7.01
CA GLU A 103 10.78 -4.63 -6.42
C GLU A 103 9.56 -4.43 -5.52
N VAL A 104 9.82 -4.11 -4.24
CA VAL A 104 8.77 -3.79 -3.28
C VAL A 104 8.66 -2.27 -3.19
N THR A 105 7.53 -1.75 -3.64
CA THR A 105 7.21 -0.32 -3.63
C THR A 105 6.13 -0.01 -2.60
N VAL A 106 6.07 1.24 -2.13
CA VAL A 106 5.05 1.69 -1.17
C VAL A 106 4.27 2.85 -1.75
N LYS A 107 2.93 2.73 -1.77
CA LYS A 107 2.04 3.83 -2.14
C LYS A 107 1.44 4.46 -0.90
N HIS A 108 1.72 5.75 -0.66
CA HIS A 108 1.34 6.44 0.57
C HIS A 108 0.85 7.88 0.35
N ARG A 109 0.40 8.52 1.42
CA ARG A 109 0.07 9.94 1.52
C ARG A 109 1.23 10.70 2.15
N ILE A 110 1.09 12.02 2.31
CA ILE A 110 2.12 12.87 2.93
C ILE A 110 1.90 13.10 4.43
N GLY A 111 0.78 12.70 4.97
CA GLY A 111 0.41 12.82 6.38
C GLY A 111 -1.03 12.40 6.62
N LEU A 112 -1.47 12.52 7.87
CA LEU A 112 -2.81 12.17 8.32
C LEU A 112 -3.55 13.41 8.83
N ASP A 113 -4.86 13.44 8.60
CA ASP A 113 -5.77 14.45 9.06
C ASP A 113 -5.26 15.88 8.78
N TYR A 114 -5.24 16.74 9.78
CA TYR A 114 -4.84 18.16 9.66
C TYR A 114 -3.38 18.40 10.07
N ASP A 115 -2.51 17.39 9.98
CA ASP A 115 -1.09 17.60 10.25
C ASP A 115 -0.49 18.58 9.23
N GLU A 116 0.02 19.69 9.72
CA GLU A 116 0.65 20.74 8.93
C GLU A 116 2.19 20.66 8.96
N THR A 117 2.75 19.55 9.49
CA THR A 117 4.18 19.31 9.55
C THR A 117 4.65 18.29 8.53
N GLU A 118 5.88 18.43 8.05
CA GLU A 118 6.51 17.44 7.17
C GLU A 118 7.13 16.27 7.96
N ASN A 119 7.11 16.33 9.29
CA ASN A 119 7.82 15.37 10.15
C ASN A 119 7.32 13.93 9.97
N MET A 120 6.00 13.75 9.86
CA MET A 120 5.42 12.42 9.62
C MET A 120 5.90 11.82 8.29
N LEU A 121 5.98 12.64 7.24
CA LEU A 121 6.45 12.20 5.93
C LEU A 121 7.92 11.79 5.99
N TYR A 122 8.78 12.60 6.58
CA TYR A 122 10.21 12.31 6.68
C TYR A 122 10.50 11.08 7.55
N ASP A 123 9.84 10.94 8.70
CA ASP A 123 9.99 9.77 9.57
C ASP A 123 9.53 8.50 8.85
N PHE A 124 8.37 8.56 8.20
CA PHE A 124 7.80 7.45 7.44
C PHE A 124 8.73 7.00 6.30
N VAL A 125 9.14 7.93 5.43
CA VAL A 125 9.99 7.61 4.28
C VAL A 125 11.37 7.13 4.76
N GLY A 126 11.95 7.76 5.77
CA GLY A 126 13.24 7.37 6.34
C GLY A 126 13.23 5.92 6.81
N LYS A 127 12.32 5.57 7.72
CA LYS A 127 12.23 4.21 8.29
C LYS A 127 11.95 3.14 7.24
N VAL A 128 11.02 3.42 6.33
CA VAL A 128 10.64 2.48 5.28
C VAL A 128 11.77 2.32 4.24
N SER A 129 12.53 3.37 3.98
CA SER A 129 13.75 3.29 3.14
C SER A 129 14.83 2.45 3.79
N GLU A 130 15.05 2.58 5.10
CA GLU A 130 16.02 1.75 5.85
C GLU A 130 15.66 0.26 5.81
N ALA A 131 14.36 -0.07 5.73
CA ALA A 131 13.89 -1.44 5.51
C ALA A 131 14.13 -1.92 4.05
N GLY A 132 14.59 -1.03 3.17
CA GLY A 132 15.02 -1.30 1.81
C GLY A 132 13.99 -0.98 0.72
N CYS A 133 12.93 -0.23 1.01
CA CYS A 133 12.08 0.33 -0.03
C CYS A 133 12.82 1.47 -0.74
N ASN A 134 13.00 1.36 -2.06
CA ASN A 134 13.69 2.39 -2.85
C ASN A 134 12.73 3.24 -3.69
N THR A 135 11.50 2.77 -3.87
CA THR A 135 10.51 3.45 -4.73
C THR A 135 9.22 3.73 -3.95
N PHE A 136 8.87 5.01 -3.88
CA PHE A 136 7.67 5.50 -3.23
C PHE A 136 6.73 6.15 -4.25
N ILE A 137 5.44 5.77 -4.20
CA ILE A 137 4.39 6.37 -5.02
C ILE A 137 3.58 7.32 -4.13
N VAL A 138 3.85 8.61 -4.24
CA VAL A 138 3.32 9.61 -3.31
C VAL A 138 2.05 10.27 -3.87
N HIS A 139 0.96 10.22 -3.11
CA HIS A 139 -0.17 11.10 -3.30
C HIS A 139 0.02 12.33 -2.40
N ALA A 140 0.40 13.47 -2.99
CA ALA A 140 0.82 14.70 -2.29
C ALA A 140 -0.35 15.44 -1.58
N ARG A 141 -1.15 14.69 -0.82
CA ARG A 141 -2.23 15.19 0.05
C ARG A 141 -2.25 14.40 1.35
N ASN A 142 -2.63 15.02 2.46
CA ASN A 142 -2.94 14.29 3.68
C ASN A 142 -4.14 13.36 3.45
N ALA A 143 -4.20 12.27 4.20
CA ALA A 143 -5.39 11.44 4.28
C ALA A 143 -6.23 11.89 5.48
N TRP A 144 -7.41 12.44 5.24
CA TRP A 144 -8.37 12.70 6.31
C TRP A 144 -9.13 11.42 6.63
N LEU A 145 -8.89 10.90 7.82
CA LEU A 145 -9.37 9.56 8.20
C LEU A 145 -10.86 9.55 8.54
N GLN A 146 -11.43 10.72 8.88
CA GLN A 146 -12.84 10.86 9.26
C GLN A 146 -13.51 12.04 8.54
N GLY A 147 -14.83 11.97 8.46
CA GLY A 147 -15.68 13.10 8.03
C GLY A 147 -15.87 13.24 6.52
N ILE A 148 -15.12 12.56 5.69
CA ILE A 148 -15.25 12.63 4.22
C ILE A 148 -15.11 11.25 3.55
N SER A 149 -15.73 11.11 2.40
CA SER A 149 -15.64 9.89 1.58
C SER A 149 -14.24 9.71 0.97
N PRO A 150 -13.87 8.49 0.53
CA PRO A 150 -12.62 8.25 -0.20
C PRO A 150 -12.49 9.05 -1.50
N LYS A 151 -13.61 9.44 -2.13
CA LYS A 151 -13.61 10.31 -3.30
C LYS A 151 -13.20 11.73 -2.91
N GLU A 152 -13.85 12.29 -1.92
CA GLU A 152 -13.55 13.63 -1.39
C GLU A 152 -12.12 13.73 -0.86
N ASN A 153 -11.58 12.66 -0.30
CA ASN A 153 -10.18 12.54 0.15
C ASN A 153 -9.14 12.69 -0.99
N ARG A 154 -9.55 12.63 -2.24
CA ARG A 154 -8.69 12.89 -3.40
C ARG A 154 -8.75 14.35 -3.88
N GLU A 155 -9.73 15.10 -3.39
CA GLU A 155 -10.05 16.44 -3.91
C GLU A 155 -9.90 17.51 -2.83
N LEU A 156 -10.47 17.29 -1.63
CA LEU A 156 -10.58 18.31 -0.58
C LEU A 156 -9.28 18.57 0.21
N PRO A 157 -8.49 17.56 0.68
CA PRO A 157 -7.26 17.87 1.36
C PRO A 157 -6.32 18.65 0.44
N PRO A 158 -5.63 19.70 0.92
CA PRO A 158 -4.74 20.53 0.10
C PRO A 158 -3.66 19.70 -0.60
N LEU A 159 -3.42 20.00 -1.88
CA LEU A 159 -2.31 19.43 -2.63
C LEU A 159 -1.01 20.15 -2.27
N LYS A 160 0.00 19.40 -1.80
CA LYS A 160 1.29 19.93 -1.34
C LYS A 160 2.46 19.27 -2.09
N PRO A 161 2.64 19.52 -3.40
CA PRO A 161 3.70 18.90 -4.18
C PRO A 161 5.10 19.31 -3.69
N ASP A 162 5.25 20.50 -3.12
CA ASP A 162 6.53 21.00 -2.62
C ASP A 162 7.12 20.13 -1.49
N TRP A 163 6.26 19.39 -0.76
CA TRP A 163 6.70 18.45 0.27
C TRP A 163 7.36 17.18 -0.31
N VAL A 164 7.10 16.90 -1.57
CA VAL A 164 7.60 15.70 -2.27
C VAL A 164 8.83 16.03 -3.12
N LEU A 165 8.99 17.29 -3.53
CA LEU A 165 10.06 17.73 -4.43
C LEU A 165 11.33 18.20 -3.71
N ARG A 166 11.36 18.15 -2.39
CA ARG A 166 12.51 18.48 -1.56
C ARG A 166 13.31 17.24 -1.23
#